data_528715eb818164fc4a11c1e7e8774327
#
_entry.id   528715eb818164fc4a11c1e7e8774327
#
_cell.length_a   1.000
_cell.length_b   1.000
_cell.length_c   1.000
_cell.angle_alpha   90.00
_cell.angle_beta   90.00
_cell.angle_gamma   90.00
#
_symmetry.space_group_name_H-M   'P 1'
#
loop_
_entity.id
_entity.type
_entity.pdbx_description
1 polymer ?
#
loop_
_entity_poly.entity_id
_entity_poly.type
_entity_poly.pdbx_seq_one_letter_code
_entity_poly.pdbx_strand_id
1 'polypeptide(L)'
;MKVIATTRNTQGTGASRRLRRADKLPGIIYGGNIPATPIELEHNPIFYALKKEKFHASILTMELDGKEQLVVLRAFQMHPYKPQVMHIDFQRIDPNEKVTMRVPLHFHGEEDSPAVKIDKALVSHTISFVEVTCLPRQLPEFVAVDLSQMATGTTFHASMLQLPEGVEVSNKFGLDTVIASVVTVAEETVTAAPEADAEATAPAADAAQTPAA
;
A
#
# COMPACT_ATOMS: atom_id res chain seq x y z
N MET A 1 3.18 0.18 -20.35
CA MET A 1 3.96 1.42 -20.01
C MET A 1 5.42 1.18 -20.26
N LYS A 2 6.16 2.20 -20.78
CA LYS A 2 7.60 2.05 -21.09
C LYS A 2 8.44 2.69 -19.98
N VAL A 3 9.48 1.99 -19.51
CA VAL A 3 10.42 2.43 -18.48
C VAL A 3 11.82 2.37 -19.08
N ILE A 4 12.56 3.46 -19.01
CA ILE A 4 13.93 3.54 -19.52
C ILE A 4 14.89 3.36 -18.35
N ALA A 5 15.82 2.42 -18.48
CA ALA A 5 16.82 2.12 -17.46
C ALA A 5 18.20 1.95 -18.10
N THR A 6 19.23 2.25 -17.36
CA THR A 6 20.63 2.03 -17.75
C THR A 6 21.31 1.12 -16.74
N THR A 7 22.26 0.30 -17.21
CA THR A 7 23.02 -0.61 -16.34
C THR A 7 23.97 0.20 -15.45
N ARG A 8 24.00 -0.14 -14.16
CA ARG A 8 24.81 0.53 -13.17
C ARG A 8 26.04 -0.31 -12.80
N ASN A 9 27.25 0.25 -12.95
CA ASN A 9 28.50 -0.42 -12.64
C ASN A 9 28.98 -0.17 -11.20
N THR A 10 28.69 1.00 -10.63
CA THR A 10 29.13 1.39 -9.29
C THR A 10 28.11 1.04 -8.24
N GLN A 11 28.50 0.24 -7.25
CA GLN A 11 27.63 -0.21 -6.15
C GLN A 11 28.08 0.42 -4.81
N GLY A 12 27.27 0.20 -3.77
CA GLY A 12 27.53 0.64 -2.42
C GLY A 12 26.79 1.90 -1.98
N THR A 13 26.80 2.16 -0.66
CA THR A 13 26.03 3.22 0.01
C THR A 13 26.39 4.62 -0.50
N GLY A 14 27.68 4.91 -0.69
CA GLY A 14 28.15 6.19 -1.17
C GLY A 14 27.74 6.46 -2.61
N ALA A 15 27.81 5.44 -3.49
CA ALA A 15 27.37 5.54 -4.87
C ALA A 15 25.85 5.78 -4.97
N SER A 16 25.05 5.05 -4.21
CA SER A 16 23.59 5.23 -4.15
C SER A 16 23.19 6.62 -3.62
N ARG A 17 23.94 7.19 -2.66
CA ARG A 17 23.70 8.56 -2.19
C ARG A 17 24.00 9.61 -3.28
N ARG A 18 25.09 9.42 -4.04
CA ARG A 18 25.42 10.33 -5.17
C ARG A 18 24.37 10.28 -6.26
N LEU A 19 23.89 9.10 -6.64
CA LEU A 19 22.81 8.94 -7.61
C LEU A 19 21.53 9.68 -7.19
N ARG A 20 21.09 9.49 -5.94
CA ARG A 20 19.89 10.19 -5.45
C ARG A 20 20.04 11.71 -5.38
N ARG A 21 21.27 12.23 -5.19
CA ARG A 21 21.54 13.68 -5.27
C ARG A 21 21.53 14.21 -6.70
N ALA A 22 21.76 13.33 -7.67
CA ALA A 22 21.71 13.62 -9.11
C ALA A 22 20.33 13.29 -9.71
N ASP A 23 19.27 13.23 -8.88
CA ASP A 23 17.90 12.90 -9.28
C ASP A 23 17.75 11.58 -10.05
N LYS A 24 18.66 10.64 -9.76
CA LYS A 24 18.60 9.28 -10.28
C LYS A 24 18.20 8.30 -9.17
N LEU A 25 17.47 7.26 -9.56
CA LEU A 25 16.96 6.22 -8.70
C LEU A 25 17.77 4.93 -8.91
N PRO A 26 18.41 4.38 -7.86
CA PRO A 26 18.97 3.05 -7.93
C PRO A 26 17.88 1.98 -7.87
N GLY A 27 18.00 0.97 -8.70
CA GLY A 27 17.11 -0.19 -8.73
C GLY A 27 17.84 -1.48 -9.05
N ILE A 28 17.10 -2.57 -9.03
CA ILE A 28 17.54 -3.89 -9.41
C ILE A 28 16.52 -4.55 -10.32
N ILE A 29 16.99 -5.29 -11.30
CA ILE A 29 16.16 -6.18 -12.11
C ILE A 29 16.66 -7.60 -11.95
N TYR A 30 15.77 -8.54 -11.63
CA TYR A 30 16.07 -9.95 -11.41
C TYR A 30 14.99 -10.85 -11.99
N GLY A 31 15.19 -12.16 -11.97
CA GLY A 31 14.27 -13.16 -12.50
C GLY A 31 14.62 -13.59 -13.92
N GLY A 32 13.93 -14.64 -14.40
CA GLY A 32 14.30 -15.36 -15.61
C GLY A 32 15.64 -16.08 -15.44
N ASN A 33 16.22 -16.54 -16.54
CA ASN A 33 17.52 -17.24 -16.54
C ASN A 33 18.74 -16.28 -16.59
N ILE A 34 18.52 -14.98 -16.30
CA ILE A 34 19.55 -13.94 -16.36
C ILE A 34 19.89 -13.49 -14.94
N PRO A 35 21.18 -13.31 -14.59
CA PRO A 35 21.56 -12.84 -13.27
C PRO A 35 20.96 -11.47 -12.94
N ALA A 36 20.83 -11.21 -11.65
CA ALA A 36 20.33 -9.92 -11.16
C ALA A 36 21.27 -8.79 -11.64
N THR A 37 20.68 -7.76 -12.24
CA THR A 37 21.41 -6.65 -12.85
C THR A 37 21.04 -5.37 -12.08
N PRO A 38 22.01 -4.65 -11.49
CA PRO A 38 21.77 -3.36 -10.91
C PRO A 38 21.52 -2.32 -12.00
N ILE A 39 20.50 -1.51 -11.81
CA ILE A 39 20.07 -0.49 -12.78
C ILE A 39 19.98 0.89 -12.14
N GLU A 40 20.02 1.91 -12.96
CA GLU A 40 19.69 3.28 -12.59
C GLU A 40 18.60 3.82 -13.52
N LEU A 41 17.69 4.60 -12.93
CA LEU A 41 16.54 5.20 -13.61
C LEU A 41 16.47 6.69 -13.27
N GLU A 42 15.74 7.44 -14.07
CA GLU A 42 15.38 8.81 -13.71
C GLU A 42 14.29 8.83 -12.63
N HIS A 43 14.49 9.63 -11.58
CA HIS A 43 13.58 9.68 -10.43
C HIS A 43 12.20 10.20 -10.80
N ASN A 44 12.11 11.32 -11.52
CA ASN A 44 10.84 12.01 -11.76
C ASN A 44 9.82 11.18 -12.56
N PRO A 45 10.17 10.56 -13.70
CA PRO A 45 9.23 9.73 -14.43
C PRO A 45 8.68 8.57 -13.59
N ILE A 46 9.55 7.92 -12.81
CA ILE A 46 9.17 6.79 -11.95
C ILE A 46 8.29 7.24 -10.79
N PHE A 47 8.60 8.37 -10.14
CA PHE A 47 7.80 8.92 -9.06
C PHE A 47 6.36 9.20 -9.50
N TYR A 48 6.16 9.81 -10.68
CA TYR A 48 4.82 10.05 -11.22
C TYR A 48 4.15 8.76 -11.73
N ALA A 49 4.92 7.80 -12.21
CA ALA A 49 4.39 6.49 -12.59
C ALA A 49 3.87 5.70 -11.37
N LEU A 50 4.60 5.72 -10.26
CA LEU A 50 4.21 5.06 -9.00
C LEU A 50 2.92 5.62 -8.37
N LYS A 51 2.53 6.87 -8.68
CA LYS A 51 1.24 7.41 -8.25
C LYS A 51 0.04 6.81 -9.00
N LYS A 52 0.27 6.15 -10.12
CA LYS A 52 -0.77 5.50 -10.91
C LYS A 52 -0.92 4.06 -10.46
N GLU A 53 -2.10 3.66 -10.04
CA GLU A 53 -2.39 2.29 -9.62
C GLU A 53 -2.05 1.25 -10.69
N LYS A 54 -2.33 1.57 -11.96
CA LYS A 54 -1.98 0.73 -13.11
C LYS A 54 -0.49 0.37 -13.19
N PHE A 55 0.40 1.17 -12.61
CA PHE A 55 1.83 0.89 -12.62
C PHE A 55 2.19 -0.27 -11.71
N HIS A 56 1.43 -0.46 -10.64
CA HIS A 56 1.67 -1.51 -9.64
C HIS A 56 1.16 -2.88 -10.11
N ALA A 57 0.07 -2.90 -10.89
CA ALA A 57 -0.62 -4.11 -11.31
C ALA A 57 -0.55 -4.35 -12.82
N SER A 58 0.46 -3.84 -13.52
CA SER A 58 0.62 -4.03 -14.96
C SER A 58 1.99 -4.53 -15.37
N ILE A 59 2.04 -5.15 -16.54
CA ILE A 59 3.28 -5.53 -17.19
C ILE A 59 3.89 -4.28 -17.82
N LEU A 60 5.15 -4.04 -17.49
CA LEU A 60 5.93 -2.90 -17.98
C LEU A 60 6.91 -3.37 -19.04
N THR A 61 7.11 -2.56 -20.06
CA THR A 61 8.20 -2.75 -21.03
C THR A 61 9.37 -1.91 -20.56
N MET A 62 10.42 -2.55 -20.09
CA MET A 62 11.66 -1.88 -19.70
C MET A 62 12.66 -1.93 -20.84
N GLU A 63 13.17 -0.75 -21.18
CA GLU A 63 14.31 -0.60 -22.09
C GLU A 63 15.58 -0.50 -21.28
N LEU A 64 16.39 -1.58 -21.31
CA LEU A 64 17.67 -1.65 -20.64
C LEU A 64 18.79 -1.63 -21.70
N ASP A 65 19.55 -0.54 -21.75
CA ASP A 65 20.66 -0.36 -22.69
C ASP A 65 20.25 -0.66 -24.16
N GLY A 66 19.03 -0.24 -24.55
CA GLY A 66 18.49 -0.45 -25.90
C GLY A 66 17.83 -1.81 -26.16
N LYS A 67 17.74 -2.68 -25.13
CA LYS A 67 17.02 -3.96 -25.20
C LYS A 67 15.72 -3.88 -24.43
N GLU A 68 14.63 -4.24 -25.08
CA GLU A 68 13.31 -4.28 -24.44
C GLU A 68 13.11 -5.61 -23.69
N GLN A 69 12.65 -5.52 -22.44
CA GLN A 69 12.35 -6.67 -21.57
C GLN A 69 10.99 -6.44 -20.89
N LEU A 70 10.23 -7.53 -20.71
CA LEU A 70 8.99 -7.50 -19.94
C LEU A 70 9.30 -7.67 -18.47
N VAL A 71 8.81 -6.73 -17.65
CA VAL A 71 9.05 -6.70 -16.22
C VAL A 71 7.78 -6.31 -15.46
N VAL A 72 7.72 -6.70 -14.19
CA VAL A 72 6.72 -6.20 -13.24
C VAL A 72 7.41 -5.49 -12.08
N LEU A 73 6.71 -4.56 -11.49
CA LEU A 73 7.11 -3.93 -10.24
C LEU A 73 6.91 -4.93 -9.09
N ARG A 74 7.98 -5.26 -8.38
CA ARG A 74 7.92 -6.19 -7.23
C ARG A 74 7.88 -5.48 -5.90
N ALA A 75 8.75 -4.49 -5.73
CA ALA A 75 8.83 -3.68 -4.52
C ALA A 75 9.36 -2.29 -4.83
N PHE A 76 9.02 -1.34 -4.00
CA PHE A 76 9.60 -0.01 -4.01
C PHE A 76 9.75 0.51 -2.59
N GLN A 77 10.72 1.39 -2.39
CA GLN A 77 10.98 2.02 -1.10
C GLN A 77 10.85 3.53 -1.24
N MET A 78 9.98 4.12 -0.45
CA MET A 78 9.83 5.56 -0.36
C MET A 78 10.63 6.12 0.82
N HIS A 79 11.07 7.36 0.69
CA HIS A 79 11.67 8.07 1.81
C HIS A 79 10.59 8.42 2.86
N PRO A 80 10.85 8.26 4.19
CA PRO A 80 9.82 8.42 5.22
C PRO A 80 9.11 9.79 5.24
N TYR A 81 9.82 10.89 4.92
CA TYR A 81 9.25 12.25 4.97
C TYR A 81 9.44 13.08 3.69
N LYS A 82 10.29 12.65 2.76
CA LYS A 82 10.50 13.35 1.48
C LYS A 82 9.72 12.63 0.38
N PRO A 83 9.16 13.34 -0.59
CA PRO A 83 8.53 12.74 -1.77
C PRO A 83 9.60 12.20 -2.73
N GLN A 84 10.37 11.22 -2.27
CA GLN A 84 11.49 10.64 -3.00
C GLN A 84 11.47 9.12 -2.92
N VAL A 85 11.62 8.48 -4.06
CA VAL A 85 11.80 7.03 -4.16
C VAL A 85 13.26 6.69 -3.85
N MET A 86 13.48 5.75 -2.95
CA MET A 86 14.82 5.33 -2.50
C MET A 86 15.37 4.15 -3.28
N HIS A 87 14.53 3.19 -3.60
CA HIS A 87 14.87 1.97 -4.32
C HIS A 87 13.68 1.40 -5.05
N ILE A 88 13.90 0.68 -6.13
CA ILE A 88 12.87 0.00 -6.89
C ILE A 88 13.37 -1.36 -7.37
N ASP A 89 12.51 -2.36 -7.26
CA ASP A 89 12.78 -3.74 -7.62
C ASP A 89 11.86 -4.16 -8.75
N PHE A 90 12.45 -4.62 -9.84
CA PHE A 90 11.73 -5.19 -10.96
C PHE A 90 12.03 -6.67 -11.10
N GLN A 91 11.00 -7.43 -11.45
CA GLN A 91 11.11 -8.84 -11.77
C GLN A 91 10.86 -9.05 -13.26
N ARG A 92 11.78 -9.75 -13.95
CA ARG A 92 11.57 -10.18 -15.34
C ARG A 92 10.48 -11.23 -15.37
N ILE A 93 9.68 -11.21 -16.41
CA ILE A 93 8.56 -12.11 -16.58
C ILE A 93 8.71 -12.86 -17.90
N ASP A 94 8.48 -14.17 -17.83
CA ASP A 94 8.24 -15.00 -18.98
C ASP A 94 6.73 -15.11 -19.23
N PRO A 95 6.24 -14.95 -20.48
CA PRO A 95 4.79 -14.96 -20.77
C PRO A 95 4.04 -16.23 -20.36
N ASN A 96 4.76 -17.33 -20.15
CA ASN A 96 4.21 -18.66 -19.85
C ASN A 96 4.35 -19.04 -18.36
N GLU A 97 4.97 -18.22 -17.53
CA GLU A 97 5.17 -18.48 -16.11
C GLU A 97 4.13 -17.75 -15.26
N LYS A 98 3.56 -18.44 -14.24
CA LYS A 98 2.66 -17.82 -13.29
C LYS A 98 3.40 -16.80 -12.43
N VAL A 99 2.87 -15.61 -12.31
CA VAL A 99 3.44 -14.51 -11.52
C VAL A 99 2.50 -14.18 -10.37
N THR A 100 3.08 -14.01 -9.18
CA THR A 100 2.33 -13.53 -8.00
C THR A 100 2.53 -12.03 -7.86
N MET A 101 1.42 -11.26 -7.87
CA MET A 101 1.44 -9.80 -7.77
C MET A 101 0.41 -9.27 -6.80
N ARG A 102 0.65 -8.04 -6.35
CA ARG A 102 -0.30 -7.27 -5.55
C ARG A 102 -1.19 -6.45 -6.47
N VAL A 103 -2.49 -6.67 -6.37
CA VAL A 103 -3.52 -5.96 -7.13
C VAL A 103 -4.35 -5.12 -6.17
N PRO A 104 -4.60 -3.83 -6.47
CA PRO A 104 -5.42 -2.99 -5.63
C PRO A 104 -6.89 -3.42 -5.67
N LEU A 105 -7.58 -3.21 -4.55
CA LEU A 105 -9.01 -3.43 -4.39
C LEU A 105 -9.75 -2.11 -4.55
N HIS A 106 -10.76 -2.09 -5.41
CA HIS A 106 -11.67 -0.96 -5.56
C HIS A 106 -13.00 -1.31 -4.92
N PHE A 107 -13.34 -0.61 -3.86
CA PHE A 107 -14.58 -0.80 -3.13
C PHE A 107 -15.70 0.03 -3.75
N HIS A 108 -16.85 -0.61 -4.00
CA HIS A 108 -18.03 0.01 -4.56
C HIS A 108 -19.24 -0.28 -3.68
N GLY A 109 -20.26 0.60 -3.71
CA GLY A 109 -21.53 0.38 -3.03
C GLY A 109 -21.49 0.55 -1.51
N GLU A 110 -20.44 1.13 -0.95
CA GLU A 110 -20.33 1.36 0.49
C GLU A 110 -21.47 2.22 1.03
N GLU A 111 -21.78 3.34 0.33
CA GLU A 111 -22.85 4.26 0.70
C GLU A 111 -24.25 3.63 0.56
N ASP A 112 -24.38 2.60 -0.29
CA ASP A 112 -25.65 1.91 -0.54
C ASP A 112 -25.90 0.75 0.44
N SER A 113 -24.92 0.38 1.24
CA SER A 113 -25.02 -0.73 2.19
C SER A 113 -26.06 -0.44 3.28
N PRO A 114 -26.84 -1.45 3.70
CA PRO A 114 -27.79 -1.34 4.82
C PRO A 114 -27.12 -0.87 6.12
N ALA A 115 -25.89 -1.30 6.34
CA ALA A 115 -25.10 -0.93 7.51
C ALA A 115 -24.86 0.59 7.61
N VAL A 116 -24.57 1.25 6.48
CA VAL A 116 -24.33 2.70 6.45
C VAL A 116 -25.66 3.47 6.45
N LYS A 117 -26.66 3.03 5.65
CA LYS A 117 -27.95 3.73 5.51
C LYS A 117 -28.85 3.62 6.76
N ILE A 118 -28.90 2.46 7.39
CA ILE A 118 -29.80 2.19 8.49
C ILE A 118 -29.11 2.44 9.82
N ASP A 119 -27.95 1.84 10.02
CA ASP A 119 -27.26 1.81 11.32
C ASP A 119 -26.18 2.89 11.45
N LYS A 120 -25.97 3.71 10.40
CA LYS A 120 -24.90 4.74 10.35
C LYS A 120 -23.53 4.19 10.77
N ALA A 121 -23.29 2.91 10.49
CA ALA A 121 -22.05 2.24 10.80
C ALA A 121 -20.94 2.69 9.83
N LEU A 122 -19.71 2.60 10.28
CA LEU A 122 -18.53 2.89 9.46
C LEU A 122 -17.97 1.61 8.87
N VAL A 123 -17.72 1.60 7.56
CA VAL A 123 -17.00 0.50 6.91
C VAL A 123 -15.50 0.76 7.05
N SER A 124 -14.80 -0.16 7.70
CA SER A 124 -13.35 -0.12 7.86
C SER A 124 -12.69 -1.03 6.83
N HIS A 125 -11.84 -0.46 5.99
CA HIS A 125 -11.03 -1.20 5.02
C HIS A 125 -9.74 -1.66 5.70
N THR A 126 -9.64 -2.96 5.99
CA THR A 126 -8.45 -3.53 6.63
C THR A 126 -7.31 -3.70 5.64
N ILE A 127 -7.64 -4.03 4.39
CA ILE A 127 -6.67 -4.34 3.35
C ILE A 127 -7.11 -3.67 2.05
N SER A 128 -6.18 -2.93 1.41
CA SER A 128 -6.42 -2.22 0.16
C SER A 128 -5.85 -2.94 -1.07
N PHE A 129 -5.21 -4.07 -0.90
CA PHE A 129 -4.63 -4.87 -1.99
C PHE A 129 -4.71 -6.36 -1.68
N VAL A 130 -4.75 -7.19 -2.71
CA VAL A 130 -4.70 -8.66 -2.60
C VAL A 130 -3.53 -9.21 -3.40
N GLU A 131 -2.88 -10.26 -2.89
CA GLU A 131 -1.86 -10.98 -3.65
C GLU A 131 -2.54 -12.07 -4.49
N VAL A 132 -2.42 -11.93 -5.81
CA VAL A 132 -2.97 -12.87 -6.78
C VAL A 132 -1.86 -13.56 -7.57
N THR A 133 -2.10 -14.80 -7.93
CA THR A 133 -1.23 -15.60 -8.80
C THR A 133 -1.97 -15.86 -10.11
N CYS A 134 -1.42 -15.36 -11.20
CA CYS A 134 -2.02 -15.51 -12.53
C CYS A 134 -0.95 -15.57 -13.63
N LEU A 135 -1.39 -15.88 -14.84
CA LEU A 135 -0.55 -15.69 -16.03
C LEU A 135 -0.46 -14.17 -16.33
N PRO A 136 0.69 -13.70 -16.85
CA PRO A 136 0.88 -12.28 -17.16
C PRO A 136 -0.22 -11.67 -18.05
N ARG A 137 -0.77 -12.46 -18.97
CA ARG A 137 -1.82 -12.02 -19.88
C ARG A 137 -3.19 -11.81 -19.21
N GLN A 138 -3.41 -12.45 -18.05
CA GLN A 138 -4.69 -12.42 -17.31
C GLN A 138 -4.62 -11.53 -16.07
N LEU A 139 -3.56 -10.74 -15.93
CA LEU A 139 -3.36 -9.86 -14.79
C LEU A 139 -4.39 -8.73 -14.82
N PRO A 140 -5.30 -8.64 -13.82
CA PRO A 140 -6.24 -7.53 -13.71
C PRO A 140 -5.55 -6.27 -13.19
N GLU A 141 -5.99 -5.09 -13.65
CA GLU A 141 -5.48 -3.80 -13.16
C GLU A 141 -5.98 -3.50 -11.74
N PHE A 142 -7.18 -3.94 -11.40
CA PHE A 142 -7.81 -3.84 -10.07
C PHE A 142 -8.83 -4.98 -9.90
N VAL A 143 -9.23 -5.22 -8.66
CA VAL A 143 -10.34 -6.14 -8.33
C VAL A 143 -11.45 -5.31 -7.69
N ALA A 144 -12.64 -5.36 -8.28
CA ALA A 144 -13.82 -4.70 -7.75
C ALA A 144 -14.40 -5.51 -6.59
N VAL A 145 -14.74 -4.83 -5.50
CA VAL A 145 -15.38 -5.41 -4.31
C VAL A 145 -16.69 -4.69 -4.09
N ASP A 146 -17.80 -5.41 -4.18
CA ASP A 146 -19.14 -4.87 -3.95
C ASP A 146 -19.51 -5.03 -2.47
N LEU A 147 -19.69 -3.89 -1.79
CA LEU A 147 -20.08 -3.82 -0.38
C LEU A 147 -21.56 -3.47 -0.18
N SER A 148 -22.35 -3.39 -1.26
CA SER A 148 -23.76 -2.94 -1.22
C SER A 148 -24.66 -3.82 -0.34
N GLN A 149 -24.30 -5.07 -0.09
CA GLN A 149 -25.09 -6.02 0.70
C GLN A 149 -24.55 -6.22 2.14
N MET A 150 -23.59 -5.42 2.58
CA MET A 150 -23.01 -5.59 3.92
C MET A 150 -23.97 -5.10 5.00
N ALA A 151 -24.23 -5.99 5.98
CA ALA A 151 -24.97 -5.68 7.20
C ALA A 151 -24.03 -5.36 8.35
N THR A 152 -24.59 -4.73 9.40
CA THR A 152 -23.84 -4.39 10.61
C THR A 152 -23.25 -5.62 11.30
N GLY A 153 -21.97 -5.54 11.65
CA GLY A 153 -21.25 -6.65 12.30
C GLY A 153 -20.80 -7.75 11.33
N THR A 154 -21.00 -7.58 10.02
CA THR A 154 -20.47 -8.53 9.03
C THR A 154 -19.05 -8.17 8.60
N THR A 155 -18.29 -9.19 8.21
CA THR A 155 -16.93 -9.07 7.68
C THR A 155 -16.90 -9.61 6.26
N PHE A 156 -16.16 -8.93 5.40
CA PHE A 156 -15.90 -9.36 4.03
C PHE A 156 -14.56 -10.07 3.95
N HIS A 157 -14.57 -11.34 3.56
CA HIS A 157 -13.39 -12.19 3.46
C HIS A 157 -12.86 -12.29 2.03
N ALA A 158 -11.58 -12.64 1.90
CA ALA A 158 -10.94 -12.83 0.60
C ALA A 158 -11.60 -13.95 -0.25
N SER A 159 -12.28 -14.90 0.40
CA SER A 159 -13.05 -15.97 -0.27
C SER A 159 -14.27 -15.46 -1.05
N MET A 160 -14.78 -14.28 -0.69
CA MET A 160 -15.96 -13.65 -1.34
C MET A 160 -15.61 -12.78 -2.55
N LEU A 161 -14.29 -12.64 -2.85
CA LEU A 161 -13.84 -11.84 -3.98
C LEU A 161 -14.28 -12.45 -5.31
N GLN A 162 -14.84 -11.64 -6.18
CA GLN A 162 -15.12 -12.01 -7.57
C GLN A 162 -13.87 -11.81 -8.39
N LEU A 163 -13.13 -12.89 -8.62
CA LEU A 163 -11.92 -12.87 -9.41
C LEU A 163 -12.22 -13.21 -10.88
N PRO A 164 -11.54 -12.58 -11.84
CA PRO A 164 -11.62 -12.97 -13.24
C PRO A 164 -11.04 -14.36 -13.48
N GLU A 165 -11.40 -14.97 -14.61
CA GLU A 165 -10.93 -16.31 -14.98
C GLU A 165 -9.40 -16.40 -15.06
N GLY A 166 -8.84 -17.43 -14.42
CA GLY A 166 -7.40 -17.68 -14.42
C GLY A 166 -6.59 -16.91 -13.38
N VAL A 167 -7.26 -16.21 -12.46
CA VAL A 167 -6.64 -15.51 -11.32
C VAL A 167 -6.96 -16.25 -10.03
N GLU A 168 -5.94 -16.62 -9.29
CA GLU A 168 -6.04 -17.32 -8.01
C GLU A 168 -5.51 -16.41 -6.89
N VAL A 169 -6.15 -16.40 -5.74
CA VAL A 169 -5.60 -15.74 -4.54
C VAL A 169 -4.35 -16.51 -4.11
N SER A 170 -3.27 -15.80 -3.82
CA SER A 170 -2.04 -16.44 -3.36
C SER A 170 -2.28 -17.16 -2.02
N ASN A 171 -1.78 -18.39 -1.89
CA ASN A 171 -1.87 -19.17 -0.66
C ASN A 171 -1.26 -18.48 0.57
N LYS A 172 -0.38 -17.52 0.36
CA LYS A 172 0.23 -16.72 1.43
C LYS A 172 -0.73 -15.69 2.02
N PHE A 173 -1.74 -15.26 1.24
CA PHE A 173 -2.70 -14.25 1.67
C PHE A 173 -3.80 -14.86 2.54
N GLY A 174 -4.13 -16.14 2.36
CA GLY A 174 -5.18 -16.84 3.09
C GLY A 174 -6.59 -16.43 2.64
N LEU A 175 -7.47 -17.41 2.45
CA LEU A 175 -8.86 -17.16 2.03
C LEU A 175 -9.72 -16.57 3.16
N ASP A 176 -9.33 -16.77 4.42
CA ASP A 176 -10.03 -16.26 5.60
C ASP A 176 -9.62 -14.84 6.00
N THR A 177 -8.74 -14.21 5.22
CA THR A 177 -8.29 -12.85 5.52
C THR A 177 -9.44 -11.86 5.37
N VAL A 178 -9.67 -11.05 6.41
CA VAL A 178 -10.69 -10.00 6.42
C VAL A 178 -10.21 -8.81 5.60
N ILE A 179 -10.98 -8.45 4.58
CA ILE A 179 -10.70 -7.31 3.68
C ILE A 179 -11.39 -6.05 4.17
N ALA A 180 -12.67 -6.16 4.53
CA ALA A 180 -13.44 -5.06 5.08
C ALA A 180 -14.29 -5.54 6.25
N SER A 181 -14.51 -4.68 7.22
CA SER A 181 -15.37 -4.93 8.38
C SER A 181 -16.26 -3.73 8.65
N VAL A 182 -17.49 -4.00 9.07
CA VAL A 182 -18.43 -2.96 9.49
C VAL A 182 -18.33 -2.78 11.00
N VAL A 183 -17.97 -1.58 11.42
CA VAL A 183 -17.85 -1.21 12.83
C VAL A 183 -18.96 -0.23 13.18
N THR A 184 -19.79 -0.57 14.17
CA THR A 184 -20.75 0.37 14.77
C THR A 184 -19.99 1.33 15.66
N VAL A 185 -20.09 2.61 15.38
CA VAL A 185 -19.70 3.65 16.33
C VAL A 185 -20.80 3.71 17.38
N ALA A 186 -20.58 3.11 18.55
CA ALA A 186 -21.41 3.43 19.71
C ALA A 186 -21.19 4.92 20.02
N GLU A 187 -22.21 5.75 19.78
CA GLU A 187 -22.23 7.08 20.37
C GLU A 187 -22.22 6.87 21.89
N GLU A 188 -21.04 7.01 22.50
CA GLU A 188 -20.99 7.27 23.92
C GLU A 188 -21.70 8.60 24.14
N THR A 189 -22.99 8.51 24.51
CA THR A 189 -23.70 9.64 25.10
C THR A 189 -22.90 10.05 26.33
N VAL A 190 -22.16 11.13 26.20
CA VAL A 190 -21.56 11.83 27.33
C VAL A 190 -22.74 12.30 28.17
N THR A 191 -23.18 11.45 29.10
CA THR A 191 -24.06 11.89 30.19
C THR A 191 -23.26 12.89 30.99
N ALA A 192 -23.61 14.16 30.79
CA ALA A 192 -23.20 15.25 31.65
C ALA A 192 -23.55 14.86 33.09
N ALA A 193 -22.54 14.65 33.91
CA ALA A 193 -22.70 14.56 35.36
C ALA A 193 -23.10 15.97 35.87
N PRO A 194 -24.08 16.08 36.76
CA PRO A 194 -24.50 17.36 37.30
C PRO A 194 -23.43 17.94 38.22
N GLU A 195 -23.16 19.21 38.04
CA GLU A 195 -22.44 20.06 38.97
C GLU A 195 -23.06 19.93 40.36
N ALA A 196 -22.23 19.55 41.34
CA ALA A 196 -22.53 19.75 42.75
C ALA A 196 -21.52 20.75 43.31
N ASP A 197 -22.06 21.90 43.59
CA ASP A 197 -21.64 23.03 44.40
C ASP A 197 -21.10 22.61 45.79
N ALA A 198 -19.95 23.14 46.19
CA ALA A 198 -19.56 23.41 47.57
C ALA A 198 -18.19 24.11 47.60
N GLU A 199 -18.18 25.41 47.59
CA GLU A 199 -17.88 26.37 48.66
C GLU A 199 -16.59 26.10 49.46
N ALA A 200 -15.71 27.11 49.28
CA ALA A 200 -14.79 27.77 50.19
C ALA A 200 -14.06 26.99 51.30
N THR A 201 -12.75 27.07 51.30
CA THR A 201 -11.98 27.82 52.31
C THR A 201 -10.48 27.77 52.01
N ALA A 202 -9.85 28.91 51.81
CA ALA A 202 -8.43 29.14 52.09
C ALA A 202 -8.25 29.39 53.60
N PRO A 203 -7.09 29.21 54.24
CA PRO A 203 -6.03 30.19 54.12
C PRO A 203 -4.57 29.71 54.23
N ALA A 204 -3.73 30.48 53.59
CA ALA A 204 -2.49 31.14 54.01
C ALA A 204 -1.29 30.38 54.62
N ALA A 205 -0.17 30.73 53.98
CA ALA A 205 1.19 30.99 54.57
C ALA A 205 2.01 29.77 55.06
N ASP A 206 3.21 29.57 54.66
CA ASP A 206 4.44 30.33 54.94
C ASP A 206 5.66 29.71 54.31
N ALA A 207 6.45 30.55 53.76
CA ALA A 207 7.91 30.72 53.74
C ALA A 207 8.89 29.53 53.68
N ALA A 208 9.77 29.70 52.73
CA ALA A 208 11.22 29.80 52.86
C ALA A 208 12.07 28.54 52.72
N GLN A 209 12.99 28.67 51.78
CA GLN A 209 14.44 28.50 51.79
C GLN A 209 15.02 27.44 50.87
N THR A 210 15.62 27.94 49.83
CA THR A 210 16.88 27.45 49.23
C THR A 210 18.00 27.52 50.27
N PRO A 211 19.16 26.79 50.18
CA PRO A 211 20.03 26.76 49.02
C PRO A 211 20.89 25.48 48.77
N ALA A 212 21.45 25.44 47.58
CA ALA A 212 22.78 25.01 47.15
C ALA A 212 23.56 23.85 47.83
N ALA A 213 23.97 22.87 47.07
CA ALA A 213 25.33 22.47 46.77
C ALA A 213 25.35 21.65 45.48
#